data_2af5e377091070085f87a8bb95902a4c
#
_entry.id   2af5e377091070085f87a8bb95902a4c
#
_cell.length_a   1.000
_cell.length_b   1.000
_cell.length_c   1.000
_cell.angle_alpha   90.00
_cell.angle_beta   90.00
_cell.angle_gamma   90.00
#
_symmetry.space_group_name_H-M   'P 1'
#
loop_
_entity.id
_entity.type
_entity.pdbx_description
1 polymer ?
#
loop_
_entity_poly.entity_id
_entity_poly.type
_entity_poly.pdbx_seq_one_letter_code
_entity_poly.pdbx_strand_id
1 'polypeptide(L)'
;SYRMPVNQDLIDFAESGDDKAVKLMMKWSYENSKKFIGGNPVEKIINSPRDIRKVLATDLVACNNYKNGSQALKSIKCPTLFIFGELDKMVNLEKGKKFAELISNSKTHIIKDCGHMIMFEKAFEMREKISEFLKK
;
A
#
# COMPACT_ATOMS: atom_id res chain seq x y z
N SER A 1 -14.65 -7.92 -11.61
CA SER A 1 -13.59 -6.94 -11.93
C SER A 1 -12.88 -6.54 -10.66
N TYR A 2 -11.57 -6.60 -10.65
CA TYR A 2 -10.77 -6.15 -9.51
C TYR A 2 -10.63 -4.63 -9.58
N ARG A 3 -11.31 -3.97 -8.66
CA ARG A 3 -11.26 -2.51 -8.49
C ARG A 3 -10.35 -2.19 -7.31
N MET A 4 -9.81 -0.99 -7.29
CA MET A 4 -9.12 -0.39 -6.14
C MET A 4 -10.07 0.59 -5.44
N PRO A 5 -11.10 0.11 -4.73
CA PRO A 5 -12.08 1.00 -4.13
C PRO A 5 -11.41 1.85 -3.05
N VAL A 6 -11.57 3.16 -3.16
CA VAL A 6 -11.14 4.12 -2.15
C VAL A 6 -12.35 4.55 -1.34
N ASN A 7 -12.17 4.73 -0.03
CA ASN A 7 -13.21 5.26 0.84
C ASN A 7 -13.58 6.68 0.39
N GLN A 8 -14.87 6.96 0.22
CA GLN A 8 -15.35 8.25 -0.28
C GLN A 8 -14.97 9.41 0.66
N ASP A 9 -15.07 9.21 1.98
CA ASP A 9 -14.69 10.25 2.95
C ASP A 9 -13.20 10.63 2.79
N LEU A 10 -12.35 9.68 2.43
CA LEU A 10 -10.94 9.97 2.18
C LEU A 10 -10.74 10.85 0.94
N ILE A 11 -11.51 10.61 -0.11
CA ILE A 11 -11.51 11.44 -1.32
C ILE A 11 -12.00 12.85 -0.97
N ASP A 12 -13.12 12.96 -0.26
CA ASP A 12 -13.73 14.24 0.12
C ASP A 12 -12.79 15.08 1.00
N PHE A 13 -12.10 14.46 1.96
CA PHE A 13 -11.07 15.15 2.76
C PHE A 13 -9.87 15.58 1.91
N ALA A 14 -9.43 14.77 0.96
CA ALA A 14 -8.34 15.13 0.08
C ALA A 14 -8.70 16.28 -0.86
N GLU A 15 -9.92 16.28 -1.42
CA GLU A 15 -10.45 17.35 -2.29
C GLU A 15 -10.58 18.68 -1.54
N SER A 16 -11.03 18.64 -0.28
CA SER A 16 -11.12 19.84 0.57
C SER A 16 -9.76 20.35 1.07
N GLY A 17 -8.67 19.61 0.84
CA GLY A 17 -7.35 19.94 1.36
C GLY A 17 -7.20 19.73 2.87
N ASP A 18 -8.12 18.96 3.50
CA ASP A 18 -8.07 18.65 4.93
C ASP A 18 -6.93 17.65 5.23
N ASP A 19 -6.09 17.97 6.20
CA ASP A 19 -5.02 17.09 6.69
C ASP A 19 -5.53 15.75 7.22
N LYS A 20 -6.83 15.62 7.47
CA LYS A 20 -7.47 14.35 7.85
C LYS A 20 -7.24 13.25 6.83
N ALA A 21 -7.20 13.56 5.52
CA ALA A 21 -6.91 12.58 4.49
C ALA A 21 -5.55 11.92 4.72
N VAL A 22 -4.50 12.72 4.89
CA VAL A 22 -3.13 12.23 5.15
C VAL A 22 -3.06 11.49 6.48
N LYS A 23 -3.67 12.02 7.54
CA LYS A 23 -3.70 11.39 8.86
C LYS A 23 -4.37 10.02 8.84
N LEU A 24 -5.49 9.87 8.12
CA LEU A 24 -6.18 8.58 7.97
C LEU A 24 -5.33 7.58 7.18
N MET A 25 -4.78 7.98 6.04
CA MET A 25 -3.90 7.11 5.25
C MET A 25 -2.75 6.60 6.09
N MET A 26 -2.08 7.48 6.83
CA MET A 26 -0.96 7.09 7.69
C MET A 26 -1.39 6.16 8.82
N LYS A 27 -2.55 6.41 9.44
CA LYS A 27 -3.12 5.53 10.47
C LYS A 27 -3.39 4.13 9.94
N TRP A 28 -3.83 4.01 8.69
CA TRP A 28 -4.11 2.71 8.06
C TRP A 28 -2.87 2.03 7.50
N SER A 29 -1.84 2.82 7.17
CA SER A 29 -0.60 2.31 6.57
C SER A 29 0.33 1.60 7.55
N TYR A 30 0.24 1.90 8.85
CA TYR A 30 1.12 1.33 9.86
C TYR A 30 0.34 0.47 10.86
N GLU A 31 0.93 -0.65 11.27
CA GLU A 31 0.41 -1.42 12.41
C GLU A 31 0.52 -0.59 13.69
N ASN A 32 1.67 0.01 13.94
CA ASN A 32 1.92 0.80 15.14
C ASN A 32 2.70 2.08 14.84
N SER A 33 1.96 3.18 14.59
CA SER A 33 2.54 4.50 14.28
C SER A 33 3.36 5.14 15.40
N LYS A 34 3.37 4.57 16.61
CA LYS A 34 4.07 5.11 17.79
C LYS A 34 5.54 4.67 17.89
N LYS A 35 5.99 3.73 17.05
CA LYS A 35 7.34 3.12 17.15
C LYS A 35 8.38 3.71 16.20
N PHE A 36 8.17 4.89 15.61
CA PHE A 36 9.15 5.44 14.67
C PHE A 36 10.28 6.16 15.39
N ILE A 37 11.49 5.61 15.25
CA ILE A 37 12.72 6.33 15.60
C ILE A 37 12.93 7.43 14.57
N GLY A 38 13.08 8.68 15.01
CA GLY A 38 13.31 9.83 14.14
C GLY A 38 12.07 10.66 13.77
N GLY A 39 10.97 10.50 14.51
CA GLY A 39 9.78 11.34 14.44
C GLY A 39 8.64 10.74 13.59
N ASN A 40 7.47 11.30 13.76
CA ASN A 40 6.25 10.84 13.12
C ASN A 40 6.32 11.10 11.59
N PRO A 41 6.21 10.06 10.74
CA PRO A 41 6.21 10.25 9.28
C PRO A 41 5.09 11.17 8.79
N VAL A 42 3.94 11.17 9.46
CA VAL A 42 2.80 12.06 9.14
C VAL A 42 3.18 13.50 9.29
N GLU A 43 3.81 13.88 10.39
CA GLU A 43 4.24 15.25 10.63
C GLU A 43 5.25 15.72 9.57
N LYS A 44 6.16 14.82 9.17
CA LYS A 44 7.12 15.14 8.10
C LYS A 44 6.44 15.36 6.76
N ILE A 45 5.39 14.60 6.44
CA ILE A 45 4.63 14.73 5.20
C ILE A 45 3.79 16.01 5.23
N ILE A 46 3.07 16.26 6.32
CA ILE A 46 2.21 17.46 6.48
C ILE A 46 3.05 18.74 6.42
N ASN A 47 4.24 18.73 7.06
CA ASN A 47 5.15 19.85 7.10
C ASN A 47 6.10 19.93 5.89
N SER A 48 5.93 19.03 4.90
CA SER A 48 6.71 19.09 3.67
C SER A 48 6.37 20.35 2.86
N PRO A 49 7.36 21.03 2.30
CA PRO A 49 7.13 22.20 1.43
C PRO A 49 6.42 21.83 0.11
N ARG A 50 6.36 20.54 -0.25
CA ARG A 50 5.58 20.06 -1.39
C ARG A 50 4.12 19.96 -1.00
N ASP A 51 3.25 20.58 -1.76
CA ASP A 51 1.79 20.49 -1.54
C ASP A 51 1.26 19.13 -2.02
N ILE A 52 1.57 18.10 -1.23
CA ILE A 52 1.14 16.71 -1.49
C ILE A 52 -0.39 16.63 -1.54
N ARG A 53 -1.09 17.51 -0.83
CA ARG A 53 -2.56 17.54 -0.76
C ARG A 53 -3.21 17.77 -2.12
N LYS A 54 -2.59 18.60 -2.98
CA LYS A 54 -3.12 18.89 -4.33
C LYS A 54 -3.15 17.67 -5.25
N VAL A 55 -2.17 16.78 -5.13
CA VAL A 55 -2.09 15.58 -5.97
C VAL A 55 -2.82 14.40 -5.35
N LEU A 56 -2.95 14.35 -4.02
CA LEU A 56 -3.56 13.24 -3.31
C LEU A 56 -5.00 12.96 -3.76
N ALA A 57 -5.82 13.98 -3.90
CA ALA A 57 -7.21 13.83 -4.38
C ALA A 57 -7.24 13.21 -5.77
N THR A 58 -6.41 13.72 -6.69
CA THR A 58 -6.30 13.20 -8.06
C THR A 58 -5.89 11.73 -8.06
N ASP A 59 -4.91 11.34 -7.25
CA ASP A 59 -4.42 9.97 -7.17
C ASP A 59 -5.48 9.03 -6.58
N LEU A 60 -6.18 9.45 -5.52
CA LEU A 60 -7.25 8.66 -4.92
C LEU A 60 -8.42 8.44 -5.88
N VAL A 61 -8.82 9.46 -6.63
CA VAL A 61 -9.86 9.37 -7.67
C VAL A 61 -9.40 8.45 -8.80
N ALA A 62 -8.15 8.55 -9.24
CA ALA A 62 -7.59 7.68 -10.26
C ALA A 62 -7.60 6.20 -9.82
N CYS A 63 -7.20 5.91 -8.57
CA CYS A 63 -7.29 4.58 -7.98
C CYS A 63 -8.74 4.07 -7.95
N ASN A 64 -9.68 4.88 -7.47
CA ASN A 64 -11.09 4.50 -7.37
C ASN A 64 -11.73 4.21 -8.74
N ASN A 65 -11.29 4.91 -9.77
CA ASN A 65 -11.77 4.74 -11.14
C ASN A 65 -11.06 3.62 -11.92
N TYR A 66 -9.98 3.03 -11.37
CA TYR A 66 -9.24 1.98 -12.04
C TYR A 66 -10.06 0.68 -12.17
N LYS A 67 -10.29 0.23 -13.40
CA LYS A 67 -11.18 -0.91 -13.70
C LYS A 67 -10.49 -2.11 -14.35
N ASN A 68 -9.24 -1.94 -14.82
CA ASN A 68 -8.56 -2.92 -15.67
C ASN A 68 -7.64 -3.89 -14.91
N GLY A 69 -7.69 -3.91 -13.57
CA GLY A 69 -6.77 -4.70 -12.74
C GLY A 69 -6.74 -6.19 -13.09
N SER A 70 -7.89 -6.83 -13.32
CA SER A 70 -7.94 -8.26 -13.66
C SER A 70 -7.25 -8.59 -14.97
N GLN A 71 -7.41 -7.72 -15.97
CA GLN A 71 -6.79 -7.94 -17.28
C GLN A 71 -5.28 -7.70 -17.20
N ALA A 72 -4.87 -6.65 -16.51
CA ALA A 72 -3.46 -6.33 -16.29
C ALA A 72 -2.72 -7.48 -15.59
N LEU A 73 -3.30 -8.02 -14.50
CA LEU A 73 -2.70 -9.15 -13.76
C LEU A 73 -2.50 -10.39 -14.63
N LYS A 74 -3.49 -10.74 -15.45
CA LYS A 74 -3.39 -11.90 -16.37
C LYS A 74 -2.34 -11.71 -17.47
N SER A 75 -1.98 -10.49 -17.82
CA SER A 75 -0.96 -10.20 -18.83
C SER A 75 0.48 -10.28 -18.30
N ILE A 76 0.67 -10.36 -16.98
CA ILE A 76 2.00 -10.46 -16.35
C ILE A 76 2.57 -11.85 -16.62
N LYS A 77 3.75 -11.91 -17.24
CA LYS A 77 4.46 -13.15 -17.59
C LYS A 77 5.76 -13.33 -16.84
N CYS A 78 6.30 -12.26 -16.27
CA CYS A 78 7.52 -12.33 -15.49
C CYS A 78 7.28 -13.00 -14.13
N PRO A 79 8.32 -13.59 -13.51
CA PRO A 79 8.27 -14.00 -12.11
C PRO A 79 7.87 -12.83 -11.22
N THR A 80 6.92 -13.05 -10.32
CA THR A 80 6.35 -11.99 -9.49
C THR A 80 6.37 -12.39 -8.02
N LEU A 81 6.89 -11.53 -7.16
CA LEU A 81 6.83 -11.70 -5.70
C LEU A 81 5.83 -10.73 -5.10
N PHE A 82 4.87 -11.26 -4.37
CA PHE A 82 3.96 -10.50 -3.52
C PHE A 82 4.44 -10.58 -2.07
N ILE A 83 4.57 -9.44 -1.41
CA ILE A 83 4.87 -9.36 0.01
C ILE A 83 3.73 -8.58 0.66
N PHE A 84 3.04 -9.18 1.62
CA PHE A 84 1.92 -8.59 2.34
C PHE A 84 2.24 -8.47 3.83
N GLY A 85 1.83 -7.37 4.45
CA GLY A 85 1.75 -7.27 5.89
C GLY A 85 0.48 -7.96 6.40
N GLU A 86 0.61 -8.76 7.46
CA GLU A 86 -0.53 -9.49 8.04
C GLU A 86 -1.63 -8.55 8.54
N LEU A 87 -1.23 -7.38 9.08
CA LEU A 87 -2.10 -6.37 9.69
C LEU A 87 -2.36 -5.17 8.77
N ASP A 88 -2.15 -5.33 7.47
CA ASP A 88 -2.37 -4.28 6.48
C ASP A 88 -3.86 -3.89 6.42
N LYS A 89 -4.13 -2.62 6.73
CA LYS A 89 -5.49 -2.04 6.70
C LYS A 89 -5.81 -1.33 5.37
N MET A 90 -4.78 -1.11 4.53
CA MET A 90 -4.94 -0.50 3.21
C MET A 90 -5.29 -1.55 2.15
N VAL A 91 -4.61 -2.69 2.20
CA VAL A 91 -4.84 -3.81 1.28
C VAL A 91 -5.31 -5.03 2.08
N ASN A 92 -6.54 -5.44 1.84
CA ASN A 92 -7.06 -6.64 2.48
C ASN A 92 -6.27 -7.88 2.02
N LEU A 93 -5.67 -8.60 2.97
CA LEU A 93 -4.78 -9.72 2.73
C LEU A 93 -5.42 -10.81 1.85
N GLU A 94 -6.66 -11.18 2.12
CA GLU A 94 -7.34 -12.23 1.36
C GLU A 94 -7.62 -11.81 -0.10
N LYS A 95 -7.94 -10.53 -0.31
CA LYS A 95 -8.05 -9.99 -1.68
C LYS A 95 -6.68 -9.96 -2.38
N GLY A 96 -5.63 -9.58 -1.66
CA GLY A 96 -4.25 -9.58 -2.17
C GLY A 96 -3.79 -10.97 -2.62
N LYS A 97 -4.06 -12.01 -1.82
CA LYS A 97 -3.77 -13.41 -2.18
C LYS A 97 -4.49 -13.83 -3.46
N LYS A 98 -5.77 -13.50 -3.58
CA LYS A 98 -6.54 -13.80 -4.81
C LYS A 98 -5.97 -13.08 -6.04
N PHE A 99 -5.34 -11.93 -5.88
CA PHE A 99 -4.63 -11.27 -6.98
C PHE A 99 -3.36 -12.02 -7.37
N ALA A 100 -2.60 -12.48 -6.38
CA ALA A 100 -1.40 -13.27 -6.63
C ALA A 100 -1.72 -14.56 -7.41
N GLU A 101 -2.82 -15.23 -7.11
CA GLU A 101 -3.28 -16.45 -7.80
C GLU A 101 -3.57 -16.23 -9.29
N LEU A 102 -3.83 -15.00 -9.74
CA LEU A 102 -4.06 -14.70 -11.15
C LEU A 102 -2.78 -14.66 -11.99
N ILE A 103 -1.62 -14.64 -11.37
CA ILE A 103 -0.32 -14.62 -12.02
C ILE A 103 0.31 -16.00 -11.89
N SER A 104 0.43 -16.71 -13.00
CA SER A 104 0.87 -18.12 -13.02
C SER A 104 2.25 -18.36 -12.43
N ASN A 105 3.15 -17.36 -12.47
CA ASN A 105 4.50 -17.43 -11.93
C ASN A 105 4.67 -16.45 -10.77
N SER A 106 3.79 -16.56 -9.78
CA SER A 106 3.84 -15.72 -8.58
C SER A 106 4.25 -16.50 -7.34
N LYS A 107 4.87 -15.80 -6.40
CA LYS A 107 5.12 -16.24 -5.02
C LYS A 107 4.57 -15.22 -4.07
N THR A 108 4.03 -15.71 -2.96
CA THR A 108 3.47 -14.86 -1.90
C THR A 108 4.20 -15.09 -0.59
N HIS A 109 4.56 -13.99 0.08
CA HIS A 109 5.08 -14.01 1.44
C HIS A 109 4.26 -13.06 2.31
N ILE A 110 3.92 -13.51 3.54
CA ILE A 110 3.19 -12.73 4.52
C ILE A 110 4.10 -12.45 5.69
N ILE A 111 4.28 -11.17 6.00
CA ILE A 111 5.09 -10.72 7.14
C ILE A 111 4.16 -10.49 8.33
N LYS A 112 4.43 -11.20 9.43
CA LYS A 112 3.67 -11.11 10.68
C LYS A 112 3.87 -9.77 11.40
N ASP A 113 2.88 -9.36 12.17
CA ASP A 113 2.91 -8.12 12.96
C ASP A 113 3.41 -6.92 12.14
N CYS A 114 2.88 -6.75 10.94
CA CYS A 114 3.29 -5.74 9.98
C CYS A 114 2.10 -5.14 9.24
N GLY A 115 2.08 -3.83 9.10
CA GLY A 115 1.08 -3.10 8.31
C GLY A 115 1.46 -2.99 6.83
N HIS A 116 0.95 -1.94 6.18
CA HIS A 116 1.17 -1.68 4.76
C HIS A 116 2.60 -1.21 4.44
N MET A 117 3.22 -0.46 5.36
CA MET A 117 4.54 0.15 5.13
C MET A 117 5.68 -0.80 5.52
N ILE A 118 5.68 -1.98 4.91
CA ILE A 118 6.62 -3.08 5.19
C ILE A 118 8.07 -2.63 5.17
N MET A 119 8.43 -1.75 4.22
CA MET A 119 9.79 -1.23 4.07
C MET A 119 10.27 -0.41 5.28
N PHE A 120 9.36 0.08 6.10
CA PHE A 120 9.69 0.79 7.33
C PHE A 120 9.51 -0.06 8.58
N GLU A 121 8.51 -0.95 8.59
CA GLU A 121 8.16 -1.74 9.77
C GLU A 121 9.02 -3.01 9.88
N LYS A 122 9.33 -3.65 8.76
CA LYS A 122 10.03 -4.94 8.65
C LYS A 122 11.04 -4.97 7.50
N ALA A 123 11.84 -3.92 7.37
CA ALA A 123 12.79 -3.73 6.27
C ALA A 123 13.75 -4.90 6.08
N PHE A 124 14.25 -5.50 7.16
CA PHE A 124 15.18 -6.61 7.10
C PHE A 124 14.54 -7.85 6.49
N GLU A 125 13.38 -8.26 6.99
CA GLU A 125 12.66 -9.44 6.51
C GLU A 125 12.22 -9.26 5.04
N MET A 126 11.72 -8.06 4.70
CA MET A 126 11.38 -7.73 3.30
C MET A 126 12.60 -7.90 2.38
N ARG A 127 13.76 -7.37 2.78
CA ARG A 127 15.01 -7.49 2.01
C ARG A 127 15.43 -8.94 1.84
N GLU A 128 15.34 -9.77 2.89
CA GLU A 128 15.65 -11.20 2.79
C GLU A 128 14.77 -11.89 1.75
N LYS A 129 13.45 -11.66 1.78
CA LYS A 129 12.51 -12.31 0.85
C LYS A 129 12.71 -11.85 -0.60
N ILE A 130 13.05 -10.58 -0.81
CA ILE A 130 13.44 -10.09 -2.14
C ILE A 130 14.75 -10.77 -2.60
N SER A 131 15.76 -10.86 -1.74
CA SER A 131 17.04 -11.49 -2.06
C SER A 131 16.88 -12.98 -2.38
N GLU A 132 16.08 -13.72 -1.62
CA GLU A 132 15.75 -15.12 -1.88
C GLU A 132 15.04 -15.32 -3.23
N PHE A 133 14.16 -14.38 -3.58
CA PHE A 133 13.43 -14.43 -4.84
C PHE A 133 14.35 -14.18 -6.06
N LEU A 134 15.29 -13.26 -5.94
CA LEU A 134 16.20 -12.88 -7.03
C LEU A 134 17.34 -13.87 -7.26
N LYS A 135 17.66 -14.73 -6.29
CA LYS A 135 18.73 -15.74 -6.42
C LYS A 135 18.35 -16.98 -7.24
N LYS A 136 17.15 -17.03 -7.74
CA LYS A 136 16.62 -18.10 -8.60
C LYS A 136 16.68 -17.71 -10.05
#